data_e050d1dcecb8b0eef3bea059b9fcd55c
#
_entry.id   e050d1dcecb8b0eef3bea059b9fcd55c
#
_cell.length_a   1.000
_cell.length_b   1.000
_cell.length_c   1.000
_cell.angle_alpha   90.00
_cell.angle_beta   90.00
_cell.angle_gamma   90.00
#
_symmetry.space_group_name_H-M   'P 1'
#
loop_
_entity.id
_entity.type
_entity.pdbx_description
1 polymer ?
#
loop_
_entity_poly.entity_id
_entity_poly.type
_entity_poly.pdbx_seq_one_letter_code
_entity_poly.pdbx_strand_id
1 'polypeptide(L)'
;RVKKRYGDEYASRFTSLTYSAFEKRILDQFRDVLPEDIRPSRDYLIEDWYTIKELLSMNGINVNGWRMSDIRRYVENIILNNGDNHKFKTDLLKGTQDNKPVLLYRQITKLSTQIIDTNEYIRKALQMTYDFVFLDEFQDTTYAQYDLLKTCFLGSSCKLTAVGDDKQAIMRWAGAKPDIFPDYIRDFNPNEYQLLMNHRSVPKLVEFQKEVHQILNSNHSSIQTNNYPEFQEGEITLFEFENESLEAKLIANDIELKIQGGIRPSEICILAKQKVGIYS
;
A
#
# COMPACT_ATOMS: atom_id res chain seq x y z
N ARG A 1 8.04 -4.71 17.67
CA ARG A 1 8.07 -6.18 17.87
C ARG A 1 9.51 -6.71 17.85
N VAL A 2 10.37 -6.34 16.89
CA VAL A 2 11.78 -6.77 16.81
C VAL A 2 12.54 -6.43 18.09
N LYS A 3 12.49 -5.17 18.57
CA LYS A 3 13.09 -4.73 19.82
C LYS A 3 12.67 -5.60 21.02
N LYS A 4 11.37 -5.90 21.13
CA LYS A 4 10.82 -6.71 22.22
C LYS A 4 11.30 -8.17 22.19
N ARG A 5 11.55 -8.72 20.99
CA ARG A 5 11.89 -10.13 20.82
C ARG A 5 13.40 -10.39 20.76
N TYR A 6 14.16 -9.46 20.19
CA TYR A 6 15.58 -9.68 19.88
C TYR A 6 16.52 -8.62 20.49
N GLY A 7 15.98 -7.59 21.17
CA GLY A 7 16.77 -6.53 21.80
C GLY A 7 17.09 -5.34 20.89
N ASP A 8 17.73 -4.33 21.48
CA ASP A 8 18.01 -3.05 20.81
C ASP A 8 19.07 -3.18 19.71
N GLU A 9 20.04 -4.07 19.87
CA GLU A 9 21.08 -4.28 18.86
C GLU A 9 20.52 -4.70 17.51
N TYR A 10 19.61 -5.68 17.49
CA TYR A 10 18.95 -6.10 16.25
C TYR A 10 17.94 -5.08 15.76
N ALA A 11 17.23 -4.42 16.66
CA ALA A 11 16.27 -3.39 16.29
C ALA A 11 16.92 -2.19 15.61
N SER A 12 18.15 -1.82 15.98
CA SER A 12 18.89 -0.72 15.35
C SER A 12 19.30 -1.00 13.90
N ARG A 13 19.44 -2.27 13.54
CA ARG A 13 19.79 -2.73 12.18
C ARG A 13 18.56 -2.99 11.29
N PHE A 14 17.37 -2.92 11.86
CA PHE A 14 16.12 -3.21 11.16
C PHE A 14 15.34 -1.94 10.89
N THR A 15 15.10 -1.65 9.61
CA THR A 15 14.28 -0.53 9.18
C THR A 15 12.97 -1.07 8.60
N SER A 16 11.83 -0.68 9.19
CA SER A 16 10.49 -1.02 8.66
C SER A 16 9.81 0.24 8.16
N LEU A 17 9.50 0.28 6.88
CA LEU A 17 8.89 1.41 6.21
C LEU A 17 7.79 0.93 5.26
N THR A 18 6.80 1.77 5.02
CA THR A 18 5.95 1.63 3.84
C THR A 18 6.72 2.13 2.60
N TYR A 19 6.28 1.74 1.40
CA TYR A 19 6.84 2.30 0.17
C TYR A 19 6.85 3.84 0.19
N SER A 20 5.72 4.45 0.51
CA SER A 20 5.62 5.92 0.56
C SER A 20 6.55 6.57 1.57
N ALA A 21 6.80 5.92 2.72
CA ALA A 21 7.76 6.43 3.71
C ALA A 21 9.21 6.29 3.21
N PHE A 22 9.53 5.22 2.51
CA PHE A 22 10.84 5.02 1.87
C PHE A 22 11.09 6.04 0.76
N GLU A 23 10.14 6.21 -0.14
CA GLU A 23 10.17 7.19 -1.23
C GLU A 23 10.36 8.62 -0.70
N LYS A 24 9.55 8.99 0.29
CA LYS A 24 9.66 10.29 0.95
C LYS A 24 11.03 10.49 1.57
N ARG A 25 11.57 9.50 2.26
CA ARG A 25 12.91 9.57 2.85
C ARG A 25 14.00 9.81 1.80
N ILE A 26 13.94 9.13 0.66
CA ILE A 26 14.86 9.35 -0.46
C ILE A 26 14.74 10.78 -0.98
N LEU A 27 13.53 11.24 -1.23
CA LEU A 27 13.28 12.59 -1.73
C LEU A 27 13.79 13.65 -0.75
N ASP A 28 13.42 13.56 0.53
CA ASP A 28 13.81 14.54 1.54
C ASP A 28 15.33 14.62 1.73
N GLN A 29 15.99 13.47 1.67
CA GLN A 29 17.45 13.38 1.88
C GLN A 29 18.25 13.84 0.67
N PHE A 30 17.80 13.52 -0.55
CA PHE A 30 18.59 13.69 -1.77
C PHE A 30 17.98 14.65 -2.80
N ARG A 31 16.90 15.36 -2.49
CA ARG A 31 16.20 16.24 -3.43
C ARG A 31 17.13 17.28 -4.10
N ASP A 32 18.22 17.67 -3.44
CA ASP A 32 19.13 18.72 -3.94
C ASP A 32 19.92 18.26 -5.18
N VAL A 33 19.93 16.98 -5.52
CA VAL A 33 20.48 16.48 -6.81
C VAL A 33 19.50 16.61 -7.97
N LEU A 34 18.22 16.87 -7.71
CA LEU A 34 17.23 17.10 -8.77
C LEU A 34 17.48 18.45 -9.45
N PRO A 35 17.23 18.54 -10.77
CA PRO A 35 17.17 19.82 -11.48
C PRO A 35 16.23 20.80 -10.79
N GLU A 36 16.56 22.10 -10.85
CA GLU A 36 15.85 23.11 -10.10
C GLU A 36 14.37 23.26 -10.49
N ASP A 37 14.06 23.06 -11.75
CA ASP A 37 12.71 23.15 -12.31
C ASP A 37 11.74 22.05 -11.80
N ILE A 38 12.26 20.90 -11.38
CA ILE A 38 11.47 19.79 -10.81
C ILE A 38 11.71 19.56 -9.32
N ARG A 39 12.68 20.26 -8.72
CA ARG A 39 13.02 20.12 -7.30
C ARG A 39 11.94 20.73 -6.42
N PRO A 40 11.26 19.96 -5.54
CA PRO A 40 10.28 20.53 -4.62
C PRO A 40 10.94 21.36 -3.51
N SER A 41 10.21 22.29 -2.94
CA SER A 41 10.62 22.95 -1.70
C SER A 41 10.59 21.97 -0.52
N ARG A 42 11.28 22.30 0.60
CA ARG A 42 11.42 21.35 1.73
C ARG A 42 10.12 21.09 2.46
N ASP A 43 9.33 22.11 2.68
CA ASP A 43 8.17 22.13 3.57
C ASP A 43 6.88 21.84 2.80
N TYR A 44 6.86 20.75 2.02
CA TYR A 44 5.70 20.40 1.23
C TYR A 44 4.66 19.58 2.02
N LEU A 45 3.40 19.78 1.68
CA LEU A 45 2.27 18.97 2.07
C LEU A 45 2.12 17.76 1.13
N ILE A 46 1.47 16.69 1.58
CA ILE A 46 1.21 15.51 0.74
C ILE A 46 -0.29 15.39 0.53
N GLU A 47 -0.71 15.39 -0.74
CA GLU A 47 -2.10 15.24 -1.18
C GLU A 47 -3.09 16.14 -0.41
N ASP A 48 -2.66 17.35 -0.07
CA ASP A 48 -3.57 18.34 0.52
C ASP A 48 -4.47 18.94 -0.54
N TRP A 49 -5.64 18.31 -0.69
CA TRP A 49 -6.61 18.65 -1.74
C TRP A 49 -7.27 20.02 -1.53
N TYR A 50 -7.22 20.57 -0.32
CA TYR A 50 -7.68 21.92 -0.07
C TYR A 50 -6.74 22.92 -0.77
N THR A 51 -5.46 22.88 -0.45
CA THR A 51 -4.43 23.73 -1.08
C THR A 51 -4.35 23.49 -2.60
N ILE A 52 -4.48 22.24 -3.08
CA ILE A 52 -4.50 21.96 -4.53
C ILE A 52 -5.65 22.70 -5.22
N LYS A 53 -6.85 22.71 -4.66
CA LYS A 53 -8.01 23.43 -5.23
C LYS A 53 -7.81 24.93 -5.23
N GLU A 54 -7.24 25.49 -4.19
CA GLU A 54 -6.87 26.92 -4.14
C GLU A 54 -5.87 27.26 -5.24
N LEU A 55 -4.80 26.47 -5.39
CA LEU A 55 -3.80 26.65 -6.45
C LEU A 55 -4.41 26.53 -7.86
N LEU A 56 -5.35 25.59 -8.07
CA LEU A 56 -6.08 25.49 -9.34
C LEU A 56 -6.86 26.77 -9.63
N SER A 57 -7.61 27.28 -8.64
CA SER A 57 -8.37 28.51 -8.76
C SER A 57 -7.50 29.72 -9.05
N MET A 58 -6.36 29.88 -8.35
CA MET A 58 -5.37 30.94 -8.58
C MET A 58 -4.76 30.90 -9.99
N ASN A 59 -4.71 29.73 -10.59
CA ASN A 59 -4.26 29.50 -11.98
C ASN A 59 -5.39 29.56 -13.01
N GLY A 60 -6.58 30.07 -12.64
CA GLY A 60 -7.73 30.26 -13.54
C GLY A 60 -8.49 28.96 -13.88
N ILE A 61 -8.23 27.88 -13.14
CA ILE A 61 -8.88 26.58 -13.35
C ILE A 61 -10.04 26.44 -12.37
N ASN A 62 -11.27 26.59 -12.86
CA ASN A 62 -12.47 26.44 -12.06
C ASN A 62 -12.86 24.96 -11.96
N VAL A 63 -12.76 24.39 -10.77
CA VAL A 63 -13.12 22.99 -10.47
C VAL A 63 -14.42 22.85 -9.68
N ASN A 64 -15.22 23.91 -9.59
CA ASN A 64 -16.51 23.87 -8.91
C ASN A 64 -17.44 22.85 -9.59
N GLY A 65 -18.04 21.97 -8.79
CA GLY A 65 -18.90 20.91 -9.30
C GLY A 65 -18.16 19.66 -9.83
N TRP A 66 -16.83 19.67 -9.89
CA TRP A 66 -16.07 18.48 -10.28
C TRP A 66 -16.05 17.46 -9.14
N ARG A 67 -16.11 16.16 -9.52
CA ARG A 67 -15.86 15.09 -8.56
C ARG A 67 -14.39 15.04 -8.18
N MET A 68 -14.08 14.62 -6.96
CA MET A 68 -12.68 14.48 -6.52
C MET A 68 -11.83 13.58 -7.44
N SER A 69 -12.43 12.54 -8.00
CA SER A 69 -11.79 11.66 -8.98
C SER A 69 -11.33 12.39 -10.24
N ASP A 70 -12.13 13.36 -10.71
CA ASP A 70 -11.85 14.12 -11.92
C ASP A 70 -10.78 15.18 -11.66
N ILE A 71 -10.83 15.84 -10.50
CA ILE A 71 -9.79 16.77 -10.04
C ILE A 71 -8.45 16.02 -9.92
N ARG A 72 -8.45 14.87 -9.26
CA ARG A 72 -7.24 14.03 -9.12
C ARG A 72 -6.67 13.66 -10.48
N ARG A 73 -7.48 13.15 -11.39
CA ARG A 73 -7.05 12.77 -12.74
C ARG A 73 -6.48 13.96 -13.51
N TYR A 74 -7.11 15.12 -13.42
CA TYR A 74 -6.67 16.34 -14.07
C TYR A 74 -5.30 16.78 -13.55
N VAL A 75 -5.13 16.86 -12.23
CA VAL A 75 -3.88 17.25 -11.58
C VAL A 75 -2.76 16.25 -11.88
N GLU A 76 -3.03 14.95 -11.78
CA GLU A 76 -2.07 13.91 -12.14
C GLU A 76 -1.62 14.01 -13.61
N ASN A 77 -2.55 14.28 -14.51
CA ASN A 77 -2.21 14.45 -15.95
C ASN A 77 -1.27 15.64 -16.17
N ILE A 78 -1.52 16.77 -15.53
CA ILE A 78 -0.62 17.94 -15.64
C ILE A 78 0.76 17.61 -15.07
N ILE A 79 0.84 16.98 -13.90
CA ILE A 79 2.10 16.75 -13.19
C ILE A 79 2.94 15.65 -13.83
N LEU A 80 2.31 14.54 -14.22
CA LEU A 80 3.01 13.32 -14.64
C LEU A 80 3.24 13.26 -16.15
N ASN A 81 2.35 13.86 -16.96
CA ASN A 81 2.32 13.73 -18.42
C ASN A 81 2.70 15.01 -19.20
N ASN A 82 3.38 15.96 -18.55
CA ASN A 82 3.78 17.21 -19.17
C ASN A 82 2.65 18.04 -19.80
N GLY A 83 1.44 18.00 -19.22
CA GLY A 83 0.32 18.86 -19.60
C GLY A 83 0.68 20.37 -19.49
N ASP A 84 0.02 21.21 -20.31
CA ASP A 84 0.35 22.61 -20.54
C ASP A 84 -0.05 23.57 -19.39
N ASN A 85 0.43 23.37 -18.19
CA ASN A 85 0.25 24.38 -17.14
C ASN A 85 1.50 24.55 -16.28
N HIS A 86 2.50 25.18 -16.88
CA HIS A 86 3.82 25.38 -16.25
C HIS A 86 3.73 26.15 -14.93
N LYS A 87 2.87 27.19 -14.88
CA LYS A 87 2.70 27.98 -13.66
C LYS A 87 2.11 27.16 -12.52
N PHE A 88 1.03 26.42 -12.76
CA PHE A 88 0.44 25.54 -11.75
C PHE A 88 1.42 24.49 -11.24
N LYS A 89 2.23 23.90 -12.13
CA LYS A 89 3.29 22.97 -11.72
C LYS A 89 4.30 23.61 -10.78
N THR A 90 4.72 24.83 -11.12
CA THR A 90 5.69 25.58 -10.31
C THR A 90 5.09 25.93 -8.96
N ASP A 91 3.86 26.44 -8.93
CA ASP A 91 3.14 26.78 -7.69
C ASP A 91 2.96 25.55 -6.80
N LEU A 92 2.67 24.38 -7.40
CA LEU A 92 2.53 23.14 -6.68
C LEU A 92 3.87 22.65 -6.07
N LEU A 93 4.98 22.76 -6.82
CA LEU A 93 6.31 22.29 -6.39
C LEU A 93 7.00 23.26 -5.42
N LYS A 94 6.84 24.55 -5.62
CA LYS A 94 7.57 25.59 -4.88
C LYS A 94 6.73 26.26 -3.82
N GLY A 95 5.40 26.16 -3.93
CA GLY A 95 4.45 26.96 -3.16
C GLY A 95 4.30 28.37 -3.74
N THR A 96 3.44 29.14 -3.10
CA THR A 96 3.22 30.56 -3.35
C THR A 96 3.47 31.36 -2.07
N GLN A 97 3.22 32.67 -2.08
CA GLN A 97 3.32 33.47 -0.87
C GLN A 97 2.34 33.00 0.22
N ASP A 98 1.15 32.53 -0.18
CA ASP A 98 0.06 32.19 0.72
C ASP A 98 -0.11 30.67 0.91
N ASN A 99 0.43 29.84 0.01
CA ASN A 99 0.23 28.40 0.02
C ASN A 99 1.55 27.63 0.06
N LYS A 100 1.62 26.63 0.93
CA LYS A 100 2.73 25.68 0.95
C LYS A 100 2.74 24.84 -0.33
N PRO A 101 3.92 24.35 -0.77
CA PRO A 101 4.00 23.38 -1.85
C PRO A 101 3.26 22.10 -1.49
N VAL A 102 2.71 21.43 -2.50
CA VAL A 102 1.99 20.16 -2.32
C VAL A 102 2.48 19.13 -3.33
N LEU A 103 2.79 17.92 -2.86
CA LEU A 103 3.18 16.82 -3.71
C LEU A 103 2.11 15.72 -3.67
N LEU A 104 1.91 15.05 -4.80
CA LEU A 104 1.15 13.81 -4.85
C LEU A 104 2.06 12.62 -4.53
N TYR A 105 1.52 11.53 -3.97
CA TYR A 105 2.28 10.31 -3.73
C TYR A 105 2.97 9.81 -5.01
N ARG A 106 2.26 9.76 -6.13
CA ARG A 106 2.83 9.37 -7.43
C ARG A 106 3.99 10.26 -7.89
N GLN A 107 3.93 11.55 -7.56
CA GLN A 107 5.00 12.50 -7.86
C GLN A 107 6.23 12.23 -6.98
N ILE A 108 6.04 11.94 -5.69
CA ILE A 108 7.11 11.55 -4.77
C ILE A 108 7.80 10.28 -5.29
N THR A 109 7.04 9.26 -5.69
CA THR A 109 7.60 8.03 -6.29
C THR A 109 8.42 8.35 -7.53
N LYS A 110 7.92 9.17 -8.46
CA LYS A 110 8.63 9.54 -9.69
C LYS A 110 9.93 10.28 -9.40
N LEU A 111 9.90 11.25 -8.50
CA LEU A 111 11.09 12.05 -8.12
C LEU A 111 12.13 11.21 -7.39
N SER A 112 11.72 10.33 -6.47
CA SER A 112 12.64 9.43 -5.77
C SER A 112 13.27 8.41 -6.72
N THR A 113 12.50 7.87 -7.66
CA THR A 113 13.04 6.99 -8.71
C THR A 113 14.07 7.73 -9.56
N GLN A 114 13.77 8.96 -9.98
CA GLN A 114 14.67 9.78 -10.78
C GLN A 114 15.98 10.08 -10.04
N ILE A 115 15.93 10.39 -8.74
CA ILE A 115 17.13 10.60 -7.91
C ILE A 115 18.06 9.38 -7.98
N ILE A 116 17.51 8.18 -7.82
CA ILE A 116 18.29 6.94 -7.80
C ILE A 116 18.78 6.56 -9.19
N ASP A 117 17.94 6.77 -10.20
CA ASP A 117 18.25 6.44 -11.59
C ASP A 117 19.40 7.32 -12.14
N THR A 118 19.34 8.62 -11.89
CA THR A 118 20.31 9.58 -12.39
C THR A 118 21.58 9.70 -11.56
N ASN A 119 21.61 9.15 -10.33
CA ASN A 119 22.76 9.26 -9.45
C ASN A 119 23.27 7.90 -8.95
N GLU A 120 24.29 7.40 -9.64
CA GLU A 120 24.92 6.10 -9.32
C GLU A 120 25.47 6.03 -7.90
N TYR A 121 25.99 7.12 -7.34
CA TYR A 121 26.56 7.14 -5.99
C TYR A 121 25.47 6.94 -4.93
N ILE A 122 24.30 7.59 -5.11
CA ILE A 122 23.15 7.41 -4.21
C ILE A 122 22.65 5.97 -4.30
N ARG A 123 22.53 5.43 -5.52
CA ARG A 123 22.12 4.05 -5.75
C ARG A 123 23.07 3.05 -5.09
N LYS A 124 24.37 3.22 -5.28
CA LYS A 124 25.40 2.37 -4.63
C LYS A 124 25.36 2.49 -3.11
N ALA A 125 25.24 3.69 -2.56
CA ALA A 125 25.13 3.89 -1.12
C ALA A 125 23.89 3.19 -0.54
N LEU A 126 22.77 3.22 -1.24
CA LEU A 126 21.55 2.49 -0.86
C LEU A 126 21.79 0.96 -0.87
N GLN A 127 22.40 0.44 -1.93
CA GLN A 127 22.75 -0.98 -2.05
C GLN A 127 23.73 -1.46 -0.99
N MET A 128 24.66 -0.61 -0.54
CA MET A 128 25.58 -0.89 0.56
C MET A 128 24.92 -0.78 1.94
N THR A 129 23.81 -0.05 2.05
CA THR A 129 23.07 0.13 3.31
C THR A 129 22.19 -1.08 3.62
N TYR A 130 21.66 -1.75 2.61
CA TYR A 130 20.71 -2.85 2.76
C TYR A 130 21.25 -4.14 2.14
N ASP A 131 21.75 -5.06 2.98
CA ASP A 131 22.12 -6.41 2.56
C ASP A 131 20.89 -7.26 2.24
N PHE A 132 19.78 -7.00 2.94
CA PHE A 132 18.52 -7.72 2.81
C PHE A 132 17.35 -6.74 2.71
N VAL A 133 16.42 -7.02 1.79
CA VAL A 133 15.16 -6.31 1.65
C VAL A 133 14.02 -7.31 1.65
N PHE A 134 13.05 -7.10 2.54
CA PHE A 134 11.84 -7.91 2.63
C PHE A 134 10.65 -7.07 2.17
N LEU A 135 9.92 -7.60 1.20
CA LEU A 135 8.74 -6.99 0.61
C LEU A 135 7.53 -7.81 1.05
N ASP A 136 6.72 -7.22 1.93
CA ASP A 136 5.49 -7.82 2.44
C ASP A 136 4.29 -7.34 1.63
N GLU A 137 3.22 -8.15 1.56
CA GLU A 137 2.02 -7.88 0.74
C GLU A 137 2.37 -7.49 -0.71
N PHE A 138 3.32 -8.23 -1.29
CA PHE A 138 3.93 -7.84 -2.56
C PHE A 138 2.93 -7.76 -3.73
N GLN A 139 1.80 -8.47 -3.67
CA GLN A 139 0.72 -8.42 -4.66
C GLN A 139 0.08 -7.02 -4.79
N ASP A 140 0.23 -6.15 -3.79
CA ASP A 140 -0.33 -4.80 -3.81
C ASP A 140 0.65 -3.73 -4.33
N THR A 141 1.85 -4.14 -4.76
CA THR A 141 2.87 -3.26 -5.32
C THR A 141 2.42 -2.64 -6.64
N THR A 142 2.47 -1.32 -6.75
CA THR A 142 2.11 -0.59 -7.98
C THR A 142 3.22 -0.65 -9.03
N TYR A 143 2.90 -0.31 -10.29
CA TYR A 143 3.90 -0.22 -11.37
C TYR A 143 5.07 0.70 -11.00
N ALA A 144 4.77 1.89 -10.46
CA ALA A 144 5.80 2.87 -10.09
C ALA A 144 6.70 2.39 -8.94
N GLN A 145 6.13 1.70 -7.95
CA GLN A 145 6.88 1.09 -6.85
C GLN A 145 7.76 -0.05 -7.31
N TYR A 146 7.28 -0.86 -8.26
CA TYR A 146 8.08 -1.92 -8.85
C TYR A 146 9.25 -1.37 -9.68
N ASP A 147 9.03 -0.29 -10.44
CA ASP A 147 10.09 0.39 -11.17
C ASP A 147 11.14 1.00 -10.23
N LEU A 148 10.70 1.61 -9.12
CA LEU A 148 11.60 2.07 -8.07
C LEU A 148 12.43 0.91 -7.49
N LEU A 149 11.81 -0.22 -7.17
CA LEU A 149 12.48 -1.41 -6.66
C LEU A 149 13.57 -1.90 -7.61
N LYS A 150 13.26 -1.98 -8.91
CA LYS A 150 14.24 -2.36 -9.95
C LYS A 150 15.39 -1.34 -10.03
N THR A 151 15.06 -0.06 -10.05
CA THR A 151 16.08 1.01 -10.10
C THR A 151 17.02 0.95 -8.90
N CYS A 152 16.49 0.62 -7.71
CA CYS A 152 17.30 0.47 -6.50
C CYS A 152 18.20 -0.76 -6.53
N PHE A 153 17.67 -1.93 -6.89
CA PHE A 153 18.29 -3.19 -6.49
C PHE A 153 18.54 -4.19 -7.62
N LEU A 154 18.03 -3.97 -8.83
CA LEU A 154 18.28 -4.89 -9.93
C LEU A 154 19.78 -4.96 -10.25
N GLY A 155 20.31 -6.19 -10.30
CA GLY A 155 21.73 -6.43 -10.55
C GLY A 155 22.66 -6.13 -9.35
N SER A 156 22.13 -5.81 -8.18
CA SER A 156 22.90 -5.62 -6.95
C SER A 156 23.16 -6.96 -6.21
N SER A 157 24.05 -6.93 -5.23
CA SER A 157 24.29 -8.05 -4.30
C SER A 157 23.24 -8.16 -3.18
N CYS A 158 22.36 -7.18 -3.06
CA CYS A 158 21.26 -7.15 -2.08
C CYS A 158 20.33 -8.35 -2.29
N LYS A 159 19.99 -9.04 -1.21
CA LYS A 159 19.07 -10.18 -1.26
C LYS A 159 17.64 -9.71 -1.01
N LEU A 160 16.80 -9.85 -2.03
CA LEU A 160 15.41 -9.47 -1.96
C LEU A 160 14.55 -10.71 -1.68
N THR A 161 13.60 -10.56 -0.78
CA THR A 161 12.58 -11.57 -0.49
C THR A 161 11.21 -10.91 -0.60
N ALA A 162 10.41 -11.36 -1.56
CA ALA A 162 9.04 -10.91 -1.75
C ALA A 162 8.06 -11.96 -1.22
N VAL A 163 7.12 -11.55 -0.39
CA VAL A 163 6.08 -12.40 0.18
C VAL A 163 4.71 -11.79 -0.13
N GLY A 164 3.78 -12.62 -0.55
CA GLY A 164 2.42 -12.19 -0.85
C GLY A 164 1.57 -13.32 -1.43
N ASP A 165 0.32 -13.02 -1.71
CA ASP A 165 -0.64 -13.92 -2.29
C ASP A 165 -1.38 -13.23 -3.44
N ASP A 166 -1.18 -13.69 -4.66
CA ASP A 166 -1.79 -13.13 -5.88
C ASP A 166 -3.33 -13.12 -5.84
N LYS A 167 -3.92 -14.03 -5.04
CA LYS A 167 -5.38 -14.14 -4.86
C LYS A 167 -5.93 -13.08 -3.90
N GLN A 168 -5.06 -12.50 -3.07
CA GLN A 168 -5.39 -11.38 -2.19
C GLN A 168 -5.14 -10.01 -2.82
N ALA A 169 -4.87 -9.94 -4.13
CA ALA A 169 -4.63 -8.71 -4.88
C ALA A 169 -5.92 -7.88 -5.04
N ILE A 170 -6.36 -7.22 -3.99
CA ILE A 170 -7.57 -6.39 -3.94
C ILE A 170 -7.33 -4.93 -4.30
N MET A 171 -6.07 -4.50 -4.45
CA MET A 171 -5.70 -3.10 -4.70
C MET A 171 -5.48 -2.77 -6.19
N ARG A 172 -5.98 -3.59 -7.12
CA ARG A 172 -5.87 -3.32 -8.58
C ARG A 172 -6.51 -1.99 -8.99
N TRP A 173 -7.63 -1.63 -8.37
CA TRP A 173 -8.28 -0.34 -8.58
C TRP A 173 -7.42 0.86 -8.13
N ALA A 174 -6.47 0.65 -7.22
CA ALA A 174 -5.50 1.66 -6.75
C ALA A 174 -4.18 1.64 -7.54
N GLY A 175 -4.07 0.80 -8.59
CA GLY A 175 -2.92 0.73 -9.47
C GLY A 175 -1.91 -0.36 -9.13
N ALA A 176 -2.27 -1.33 -8.30
CA ALA A 176 -1.45 -2.53 -8.10
C ALA A 176 -1.21 -3.26 -9.42
N LYS A 177 0.01 -3.75 -9.62
CA LYS A 177 0.46 -4.39 -10.85
C LYS A 177 -0.06 -5.84 -10.92
N PRO A 178 -0.88 -6.22 -11.93
CA PRO A 178 -1.50 -7.54 -11.99
C PRO A 178 -0.50 -8.71 -12.03
N ASP A 179 0.57 -8.56 -12.83
CA ASP A 179 1.55 -9.62 -13.09
C ASP A 179 2.83 -9.41 -12.29
N ILE A 180 2.71 -8.97 -11.04
CA ILE A 180 3.86 -8.57 -10.22
C ILE A 180 4.80 -9.75 -9.94
N PHE A 181 4.28 -10.95 -9.61
CA PHE A 181 5.09 -12.13 -9.34
C PHE A 181 5.78 -12.67 -10.59
N PRO A 182 5.10 -12.88 -11.73
CA PRO A 182 5.76 -13.23 -12.98
C PRO A 182 6.87 -12.25 -13.38
N ASP A 183 6.64 -10.96 -13.25
CA ASP A 183 7.66 -9.96 -13.56
C ASP A 183 8.84 -10.01 -12.58
N TYR A 184 8.57 -10.21 -11.28
CA TYR A 184 9.62 -10.36 -10.28
C TYR A 184 10.50 -11.61 -10.54
N ILE A 185 9.87 -12.73 -10.88
CA ILE A 185 10.57 -13.98 -11.25
C ILE A 185 11.47 -13.74 -12.47
N ARG A 186 10.95 -13.10 -13.51
CA ARG A 186 11.71 -12.80 -14.72
C ARG A 186 12.90 -11.86 -14.46
N ASP A 187 12.67 -10.79 -13.67
CA ASP A 187 13.65 -9.70 -13.51
C ASP A 187 14.72 -10.05 -12.47
N PHE A 188 14.37 -10.75 -11.39
CA PHE A 188 15.27 -11.04 -10.26
C PHE A 188 15.70 -12.51 -10.14
N ASN A 189 15.09 -13.42 -10.90
CA ASN A 189 15.39 -14.85 -10.88
C ASN A 189 15.48 -15.45 -9.46
N PRO A 190 14.47 -15.31 -8.60
CA PRO A 190 14.48 -15.75 -7.21
C PRO A 190 14.31 -17.27 -7.10
N ASN A 191 14.67 -17.80 -5.94
CA ASN A 191 14.17 -19.12 -5.53
C ASN A 191 12.73 -18.98 -5.05
N GLU A 192 11.85 -19.83 -5.55
CA GLU A 192 10.43 -19.81 -5.20
C GLU A 192 10.11 -20.83 -4.10
N TYR A 193 9.36 -20.39 -3.10
CA TYR A 193 8.90 -21.21 -1.98
C TYR A 193 7.42 -20.96 -1.73
N GLN A 194 6.69 -22.02 -1.39
CA GLN A 194 5.29 -21.94 -1.02
C GLN A 194 5.12 -22.01 0.50
N LEU A 195 4.35 -21.08 1.07
CA LEU A 195 3.94 -21.11 2.47
C LEU A 195 2.58 -21.80 2.56
N LEU A 196 2.60 -23.11 2.83
CA LEU A 196 1.39 -23.93 2.79
C LEU A 196 0.64 -23.98 4.12
N MET A 197 1.35 -23.87 5.24
CA MET A 197 0.77 -24.04 6.57
C MET A 197 0.13 -22.74 7.06
N ASN A 198 -1.17 -22.79 7.34
CA ASN A 198 -1.90 -21.69 7.97
C ASN A 198 -1.83 -21.83 9.50
N HIS A 199 -1.04 -20.97 10.14
CA HIS A 199 -0.88 -20.90 11.60
C HIS A 199 -1.80 -19.86 12.27
N ARG A 200 -2.65 -19.17 11.52
CA ARG A 200 -3.50 -18.09 12.01
C ARG A 200 -4.92 -18.52 12.31
N SER A 201 -5.48 -19.31 11.42
CA SER A 201 -6.92 -19.57 11.38
C SER A 201 -7.25 -20.94 11.96
N VAL A 202 -8.44 -21.04 12.58
CA VAL A 202 -9.00 -22.30 13.04
C VAL A 202 -9.27 -23.25 11.87
N PRO A 203 -9.24 -24.59 12.06
CA PRO A 203 -9.34 -25.56 10.98
C PRO A 203 -10.54 -25.34 10.05
N LYS A 204 -11.72 -25.15 10.61
CA LYS A 204 -12.96 -24.93 9.82
C LYS A 204 -12.89 -23.70 8.90
N LEU A 205 -12.25 -22.63 9.35
CA LEU A 205 -12.04 -21.46 8.52
C LEU A 205 -11.03 -21.73 7.38
N VAL A 206 -10.01 -22.54 7.64
CA VAL A 206 -9.05 -22.96 6.59
C VAL A 206 -9.74 -23.84 5.54
N GLU A 207 -10.64 -24.75 5.95
CA GLU A 207 -11.43 -25.53 5.01
C GLU A 207 -12.32 -24.66 4.13
N PHE A 208 -13.02 -23.70 4.72
CA PHE A 208 -13.80 -22.71 3.96
C PHE A 208 -12.92 -21.91 2.99
N GLN A 209 -11.74 -21.47 3.43
CA GLN A 209 -10.78 -20.79 2.55
C GLN A 209 -10.36 -21.66 1.35
N LYS A 210 -10.19 -22.98 1.55
CA LYS A 210 -9.88 -23.92 0.45
C LYS A 210 -11.01 -23.98 -0.56
N GLU A 211 -12.27 -24.04 -0.12
CA GLU A 211 -13.44 -24.06 -1.02
C GLU A 211 -13.51 -22.77 -1.83
N VAL A 212 -13.38 -21.61 -1.19
CA VAL A 212 -13.34 -20.31 -1.88
C VAL A 212 -12.19 -20.25 -2.88
N HIS A 213 -11.02 -20.75 -2.50
CA HIS A 213 -9.85 -20.79 -3.37
C HIS A 213 -10.06 -21.69 -4.60
N GLN A 214 -10.74 -22.83 -4.47
CA GLN A 214 -11.07 -23.70 -5.59
C GLN A 214 -12.05 -23.05 -6.58
N ILE A 215 -12.99 -22.23 -6.08
CA ILE A 215 -13.93 -21.47 -6.91
C ILE A 215 -13.19 -20.38 -7.71
N LEU A 216 -12.21 -19.71 -7.09
CA LEU A 216 -11.46 -18.65 -7.72
C LEU A 216 -10.40 -19.13 -8.71
N ASN A 217 -9.88 -20.35 -8.50
CA ASN A 217 -8.87 -20.98 -9.33
C ASN A 217 -9.18 -22.46 -9.51
N SER A 218 -9.20 -22.92 -10.74
CA SER A 218 -9.40 -24.34 -11.09
C SER A 218 -8.30 -25.30 -10.59
N ASN A 219 -7.25 -24.78 -9.94
CA ASN A 219 -6.17 -25.57 -9.36
C ASN A 219 -6.46 -25.89 -7.89
N HIS A 220 -6.12 -27.11 -7.47
CA HIS A 220 -6.28 -27.53 -6.09
C HIS A 220 -5.50 -26.61 -5.12
N SER A 221 -6.17 -26.19 -4.05
CA SER A 221 -5.51 -25.48 -2.96
C SER A 221 -4.59 -26.41 -2.18
N SER A 222 -3.33 -26.04 -2.06
CA SER A 222 -2.34 -26.74 -1.25
C SER A 222 -2.28 -26.27 0.21
N ILE A 223 -3.18 -25.35 0.63
CA ILE A 223 -3.23 -24.84 2.00
C ILE A 223 -3.47 -25.98 2.98
N GLN A 224 -2.63 -26.07 4.00
CA GLN A 224 -2.71 -27.07 5.06
C GLN A 224 -3.22 -26.45 6.36
N THR A 225 -4.06 -27.20 7.08
CA THR A 225 -4.49 -26.80 8.42
C THR A 225 -3.40 -27.12 9.43
N ASN A 226 -3.27 -26.26 10.42
CA ASN A 226 -2.46 -26.50 11.57
C ASN A 226 -3.29 -27.33 12.59
N ASN A 227 -2.84 -28.52 12.91
CA ASN A 227 -3.51 -29.42 13.85
C ASN A 227 -3.06 -29.17 15.30
N TYR A 228 -2.87 -27.92 15.71
CA TYR A 228 -2.59 -27.64 17.12
C TYR A 228 -3.85 -27.92 17.97
N PRO A 229 -3.73 -28.72 19.04
CA PRO A 229 -4.83 -29.01 19.96
C PRO A 229 -5.46 -27.80 20.63
N GLU A 230 -4.73 -26.69 20.60
CA GLU A 230 -5.12 -25.40 21.19
C GLU A 230 -6.16 -24.63 20.36
N PHE A 231 -6.32 -24.98 19.07
CA PHE A 231 -7.32 -24.35 18.22
C PHE A 231 -8.66 -25.08 18.37
N GLN A 232 -9.65 -24.36 18.90
CA GLN A 232 -11.05 -24.77 18.79
C GLN A 232 -11.43 -24.90 17.31
N GLU A 233 -12.36 -25.78 17.00
CA GLU A 233 -12.76 -26.08 15.62
C GLU A 233 -13.24 -24.85 14.84
N GLY A 234 -13.80 -23.87 15.54
CA GLY A 234 -14.39 -22.64 15.00
C GLY A 234 -15.83 -22.87 14.52
N GLU A 235 -16.52 -21.78 14.26
CA GLU A 235 -17.89 -21.77 13.75
C GLU A 235 -18.00 -20.81 12.58
N ILE A 236 -18.74 -21.22 11.54
CA ILE A 236 -19.11 -20.38 10.41
C ILE A 236 -20.63 -20.47 10.27
N THR A 237 -21.31 -19.34 10.39
CA THR A 237 -22.77 -19.24 10.25
C THR A 237 -23.11 -18.27 9.12
N LEU A 238 -24.00 -18.69 8.24
CA LEU A 238 -24.54 -17.85 7.16
C LEU A 238 -25.93 -17.39 7.57
N PHE A 239 -26.15 -16.08 7.48
CA PHE A 239 -27.45 -15.46 7.67
C PHE A 239 -27.87 -14.76 6.39
N GLU A 240 -29.18 -14.86 6.07
CA GLU A 240 -29.80 -14.11 4.99
C GLU A 240 -30.86 -13.18 5.59
N PHE A 241 -30.87 -11.92 5.15
CA PHE A 241 -31.72 -10.88 5.70
C PHE A 241 -32.61 -10.28 4.61
N GLU A 242 -33.81 -9.90 4.96
CA GLU A 242 -34.77 -9.25 4.04
C GLU A 242 -34.34 -7.82 3.70
N ASN A 243 -33.64 -7.13 4.60
CA ASN A 243 -33.18 -5.77 4.40
C ASN A 243 -32.01 -5.42 5.33
N GLU A 244 -31.28 -4.37 4.97
CA GLU A 244 -30.09 -3.86 5.68
C GLU A 244 -30.38 -3.46 7.15
N SER A 245 -31.58 -2.93 7.43
CA SER A 245 -31.95 -2.51 8.79
C SER A 245 -32.11 -3.71 9.74
N LEU A 246 -32.63 -4.83 9.25
CA LEU A 246 -32.74 -6.07 9.99
C LEU A 246 -31.38 -6.72 10.19
N GLU A 247 -30.53 -6.72 9.15
CA GLU A 247 -29.15 -7.17 9.23
C GLU A 247 -28.39 -6.42 10.32
N ALA A 248 -28.42 -5.08 10.30
CA ALA A 248 -27.71 -4.25 11.29
C ALA A 248 -28.18 -4.52 12.73
N LYS A 249 -29.49 -4.68 12.94
CA LYS A 249 -30.04 -4.99 14.26
C LYS A 249 -29.59 -6.36 14.78
N LEU A 250 -29.61 -7.37 13.94
CA LEU A 250 -29.21 -8.73 14.34
C LEU A 250 -27.71 -8.82 14.59
N ILE A 251 -26.89 -8.17 13.77
CA ILE A 251 -25.43 -8.04 14.04
C ILE A 251 -25.18 -7.35 15.37
N ALA A 252 -25.86 -6.22 15.64
CA ALA A 252 -25.71 -5.48 16.89
C ALA A 252 -26.09 -6.36 18.11
N ASN A 253 -27.20 -7.07 18.05
CA ASN A 253 -27.63 -7.97 19.11
C ASN A 253 -26.64 -9.13 19.32
N ASP A 254 -26.13 -9.74 18.23
CA ASP A 254 -25.14 -10.82 18.34
C ASP A 254 -23.84 -10.33 18.99
N ILE A 255 -23.39 -9.14 18.62
CA ILE A 255 -22.23 -8.49 19.25
C ILE A 255 -22.47 -8.25 20.74
N GLU A 256 -23.64 -7.71 21.11
CA GLU A 256 -23.99 -7.45 22.50
C GLU A 256 -23.98 -8.74 23.33
N LEU A 257 -24.58 -9.82 22.82
CA LEU A 257 -24.57 -11.13 23.47
C LEU A 257 -23.14 -11.69 23.65
N LYS A 258 -22.29 -11.54 22.65
CA LYS A 258 -20.88 -11.95 22.72
C LYS A 258 -20.11 -11.17 23.77
N ILE A 259 -20.33 -9.85 23.87
CA ILE A 259 -19.71 -9.00 24.89
C ILE A 259 -20.20 -9.38 26.29
N GLN A 260 -21.50 -9.62 26.47
CA GLN A 260 -22.06 -10.10 27.73
C GLN A 260 -21.50 -11.48 28.11
N GLY A 261 -21.20 -12.33 27.11
CA GLY A 261 -20.52 -13.61 27.29
C GLY A 261 -19.01 -13.52 27.57
N GLY A 262 -18.44 -12.30 27.67
CA GLY A 262 -17.05 -12.05 28.06
C GLY A 262 -16.07 -11.86 26.91
N ILE A 263 -16.51 -11.81 25.66
CA ILE A 263 -15.66 -11.48 24.51
C ILE A 263 -15.38 -9.97 24.53
N ARG A 264 -14.12 -9.59 24.44
CA ARG A 264 -13.74 -8.18 24.42
C ARG A 264 -14.11 -7.53 23.08
N PRO A 265 -14.63 -6.29 23.06
CA PRO A 265 -14.93 -5.57 21.82
C PRO A 265 -13.75 -5.52 20.83
N SER A 266 -12.51 -5.49 21.33
CA SER A 266 -11.29 -5.52 20.51
C SER A 266 -11.03 -6.85 19.79
N GLU A 267 -11.78 -7.89 20.11
CA GLU A 267 -11.72 -9.23 19.49
C GLU A 267 -12.81 -9.43 18.43
N ILE A 268 -13.72 -8.45 18.30
CA ILE A 268 -14.81 -8.48 17.32
C ILE A 268 -14.48 -7.53 16.16
N CYS A 269 -14.64 -8.01 14.92
CA CYS A 269 -14.42 -7.20 13.73
C CYS A 269 -15.61 -7.33 12.78
N ILE A 270 -16.16 -6.20 12.34
CA ILE A 270 -17.18 -6.13 11.29
C ILE A 270 -16.49 -5.76 9.99
N LEU A 271 -16.65 -6.59 8.96
CA LEU A 271 -16.14 -6.31 7.62
C LEU A 271 -17.31 -5.97 6.71
N ALA A 272 -17.24 -4.83 6.02
CA ALA A 272 -18.24 -4.41 5.05
C ALA A 272 -17.56 -3.96 3.74
N LYS A 273 -18.23 -4.18 2.63
CA LYS A 273 -17.73 -3.80 1.30
C LYS A 273 -17.63 -2.28 1.11
N GLN A 274 -18.50 -1.52 1.76
CA GLN A 274 -18.56 -0.05 1.68
C GLN A 274 -18.75 0.56 3.07
N LYS A 275 -18.19 1.77 3.28
CA LYS A 275 -18.32 2.48 4.56
C LYS A 275 -19.74 2.95 4.90
N VAL A 276 -20.62 3.10 3.90
CA VAL A 276 -21.95 3.69 4.06
C VAL A 276 -22.85 2.87 5.00
N GLY A 277 -22.67 1.56 5.06
CA GLY A 277 -23.47 0.69 5.95
C GLY A 277 -22.98 0.60 7.41
N ILE A 278 -21.86 1.23 7.75
CA ILE A 278 -21.27 1.12 9.12
C ILE A 278 -21.75 2.26 10.04
N TYR A 279 -22.27 3.34 9.47
CA TYR A 279 -22.66 4.57 10.20
C TYR A 279 -24.18 4.86 10.17
N SER A 280 -25.00 3.94 9.66
CA SER A 280 -26.46 4.10 9.62
C SER A 280 -27.17 3.55 10.87
#